data_da43f9218d99c9bd47b36474ce69ea6e
#
_entry.id   da43f9218d99c9bd47b36474ce69ea6e
#
_cell.length_a   1.000
_cell.length_b   1.000
_cell.length_c   1.000
_cell.angle_alpha   90.00
_cell.angle_beta   90.00
_cell.angle_gamma   90.00
#
_symmetry.space_group_name_H-M   'P 1'
#
loop_
_entity.id
_entity.type
_entity.pdbx_description
1 polymer ?
#
loop_
_entity_poly.entity_id
_entity_poly.type
_entity_poly.pdbx_seq_one_letter_code
_entity_poly.pdbx_strand_id
1 'polypeptide(L)'
;MKVVLVSGGFDPIHSGHIAYLKEAKSMGDRLIVALNSDDWLKNKKGKFFMPFKERKIILSNIRFVDEVIAFEDDEAGSCKNALEKIKLDHPNDEILFCNGGDRNEQNIPEMEVKGVSFHFGVGGKDKKNSSSWILKNFEYPSEKSCLLYTSD
;
A
#
# COMPACT_ATOMS: atom_id res chain seq x y z
N MET A 1 11.78 -12.50 -15.55
CA MET A 1 12.26 -11.50 -14.56
C MET A 1 11.54 -11.68 -13.24
N LYS A 2 12.00 -10.99 -12.21
CA LYS A 2 11.32 -10.99 -10.91
C LYS A 2 10.39 -9.78 -10.81
N VAL A 3 9.11 -10.04 -10.68
CA VAL A 3 8.07 -9.01 -10.51
C VAL A 3 7.68 -8.96 -9.05
N VAL A 4 7.86 -7.82 -8.42
CA VAL A 4 7.50 -7.61 -7.02
C VAL A 4 6.17 -6.89 -6.96
N LEU A 5 5.24 -7.43 -6.17
CA LEU A 5 3.95 -6.81 -5.91
C LEU A 5 3.85 -6.40 -4.45
N VAL A 6 3.43 -5.18 -4.23
CA VAL A 6 3.06 -4.67 -2.90
C VAL A 6 1.63 -4.14 -2.98
N SER A 7 0.96 -4.08 -1.84
CA SER A 7 -0.39 -3.54 -1.78
C SER A 7 -0.54 -2.59 -0.60
N GLY A 8 -1.52 -1.73 -0.67
CA GLY A 8 -1.83 -0.83 0.43
C GLY A 8 -2.75 0.30 0.02
N GLY A 9 -3.20 1.04 1.02
CA GLY A 9 -4.01 2.24 0.82
C GLY A 9 -3.17 3.48 0.57
N PHE A 10 -2.03 3.59 1.21
CA PHE A 10 -1.12 4.75 1.08
C PHE A 10 -1.87 6.09 1.25
N ASP A 11 -2.58 6.20 2.36
CA ASP A 11 -3.51 7.31 2.57
C ASP A 11 -3.44 7.90 3.99
N PRO A 12 -2.57 8.89 4.22
CA PRO A 12 -1.57 9.44 3.31
C PRO A 12 -0.31 8.57 3.22
N ILE A 13 0.45 8.79 2.17
CA ILE A 13 1.78 8.19 2.05
C ILE A 13 2.73 8.85 3.06
N HIS A 14 3.67 8.09 3.59
CA HIS A 14 4.63 8.59 4.58
C HIS A 14 5.98 7.87 4.45
N SER A 15 6.94 8.26 5.29
CA SER A 15 8.32 7.75 5.23
C SER A 15 8.41 6.23 5.38
N GLY A 16 7.53 5.62 6.16
CA GLY A 16 7.47 4.16 6.31
C GLY A 16 7.12 3.47 5.00
N HIS A 17 6.21 4.06 4.23
CA HIS A 17 5.86 3.56 2.90
C HIS A 17 7.05 3.67 1.94
N ILE A 18 7.81 4.77 2.01
CA ILE A 18 8.98 4.95 1.15
C ILE A 18 10.03 3.88 1.44
N ALA A 19 10.30 3.61 2.72
CA ALA A 19 11.23 2.55 3.12
C ALA A 19 10.78 1.17 2.60
N TYR A 20 9.49 0.90 2.70
CA TYR A 20 8.87 -0.32 2.21
C TYR A 20 9.03 -0.47 0.69
N LEU A 21 8.68 0.56 -0.06
CA LEU A 21 8.77 0.55 -1.52
C LEU A 21 10.22 0.43 -1.99
N LYS A 22 11.14 1.11 -1.33
CA LYS A 22 12.57 1.05 -1.66
C LYS A 22 13.11 -0.37 -1.50
N GLU A 23 12.84 -1.01 -0.37
CA GLU A 23 13.32 -2.37 -0.12
C GLU A 23 12.65 -3.37 -1.07
N ALA A 24 11.34 -3.24 -1.28
CA ALA A 24 10.61 -4.11 -2.20
C ALA A 24 11.20 -4.03 -3.62
N LYS A 25 11.49 -2.83 -4.11
CA LYS A 25 12.11 -2.67 -5.43
C LYS A 25 13.46 -3.36 -5.51
N SER A 26 14.25 -3.35 -4.45
CA SER A 26 15.55 -3.99 -4.42
C SER A 26 15.48 -5.52 -4.53
N MET A 27 14.32 -6.11 -4.32
CA MET A 27 14.12 -7.56 -4.33
C MET A 27 13.82 -8.12 -5.72
N GLY A 28 13.58 -7.28 -6.71
CA GLY A 28 13.26 -7.73 -8.06
C GLY A 28 13.58 -6.70 -9.12
N ASP A 29 13.11 -7.00 -10.33
CA ASP A 29 13.37 -6.17 -11.50
C ASP A 29 12.31 -5.10 -11.73
N ARG A 30 11.07 -5.39 -11.32
CA ARG A 30 9.93 -4.51 -11.53
C ARG A 30 9.06 -4.48 -10.29
N LEU A 31 8.73 -3.29 -9.82
CA LEU A 31 7.86 -3.10 -8.67
C LEU A 31 6.49 -2.60 -9.12
N ILE A 32 5.47 -3.35 -8.79
CA ILE A 32 4.07 -3.01 -9.07
C ILE A 32 3.36 -2.78 -7.74
N VAL A 33 2.64 -1.67 -7.64
CA VAL A 33 1.82 -1.35 -6.47
C VAL A 33 0.37 -1.62 -6.80
N ALA A 34 -0.26 -2.53 -6.05
CA ALA A 34 -1.69 -2.77 -6.10
C ALA A 34 -2.34 -1.81 -5.09
N LEU A 35 -2.97 -0.77 -5.59
CA LEU A 35 -3.50 0.30 -4.76
C LEU A 35 -4.96 0.02 -4.38
N ASN A 36 -5.25 0.03 -3.09
CA ASN A 36 -6.59 -0.20 -2.59
C ASN A 36 -7.56 0.91 -3.00
N SER A 37 -8.80 0.52 -3.28
CA SER A 37 -9.87 1.43 -3.68
C SER A 37 -10.29 2.37 -2.55
N ASP A 38 -11.03 3.41 -2.90
CA ASP A 38 -11.66 4.29 -1.92
C ASP A 38 -12.66 3.52 -1.05
N ASP A 39 -13.41 2.60 -1.64
CA ASP A 39 -14.36 1.77 -0.89
C ASP A 39 -13.66 0.88 0.14
N TRP A 40 -12.52 0.32 -0.22
CA TRP A 40 -11.72 -0.46 0.72
C TRP A 40 -11.31 0.38 1.94
N LEU A 41 -10.87 1.62 1.70
CA LEU A 41 -10.49 2.53 2.78
C LEU A 41 -11.69 2.93 3.65
N LYS A 42 -12.83 3.19 3.03
CA LYS A 42 -14.07 3.50 3.77
C LYS A 42 -14.48 2.34 4.66
N ASN A 43 -14.42 1.12 4.13
CA ASN A 43 -14.78 -0.08 4.90
C ASN A 43 -13.83 -0.33 6.07
N LYS A 44 -12.54 -0.07 5.88
CA LYS A 44 -11.52 -0.32 6.90
C LYS A 44 -11.43 0.79 7.94
N LYS A 45 -11.50 2.06 7.51
CA LYS A 45 -11.25 3.23 8.36
C LYS A 45 -12.43 4.18 8.52
N GLY A 46 -13.52 3.92 7.82
CA GLY A 46 -14.71 4.78 7.81
C GLY A 46 -14.65 5.92 6.80
N LYS A 47 -13.48 6.28 6.33
CA LYS A 47 -13.27 7.37 5.35
C LYS A 47 -11.93 7.23 4.68
N PHE A 48 -11.74 7.93 3.57
CA PHE A 48 -10.42 8.09 2.96
C PHE A 48 -10.00 9.55 3.00
N PHE A 49 -8.69 9.79 3.05
CA PHE A 49 -8.12 11.14 3.07
C PHE A 49 -7.91 11.66 1.65
N MET A 50 -7.29 10.85 0.78
CA MET A 50 -7.10 11.19 -0.62
C MET A 50 -7.81 10.19 -1.52
N PRO A 51 -8.52 10.65 -2.58
CA PRO A 51 -9.17 9.73 -3.51
C PRO A 51 -8.13 8.92 -4.30
N PHE A 52 -8.57 7.81 -4.87
CA PHE A 52 -7.71 6.88 -5.60
C PHE A 52 -6.84 7.58 -6.65
N LYS A 53 -7.43 8.49 -7.43
CA LYS A 53 -6.71 9.20 -8.49
C LYS A 53 -5.50 9.96 -7.95
N GLU A 54 -5.66 10.66 -6.82
CA GLU A 54 -4.57 11.40 -6.19
C GLU A 54 -3.47 10.47 -5.69
N ARG A 55 -3.87 9.41 -5.01
CA ARG A 55 -2.91 8.42 -4.49
C ARG A 55 -2.14 7.75 -5.62
N LYS A 56 -2.82 7.43 -6.72
CA LYS A 56 -2.20 6.82 -7.89
C LYS A 56 -1.17 7.74 -8.54
N ILE A 57 -1.50 9.02 -8.69
CA ILE A 57 -0.56 10.00 -9.26
C ILE A 57 0.70 10.11 -8.40
N ILE A 58 0.53 10.22 -7.09
CA ILE A 58 1.66 10.33 -6.17
C ILE A 58 2.57 9.09 -6.25
N LEU A 59 1.97 7.90 -6.15
CA LEU A 59 2.73 6.64 -6.20
C LEU A 59 3.42 6.43 -7.54
N SER A 60 2.75 6.79 -8.64
CA SER A 60 3.32 6.63 -9.98
C SER A 60 4.56 7.50 -10.22
N ASN A 61 4.76 8.52 -9.40
CA ASN A 61 5.91 9.41 -9.50
C ASN A 61 7.00 9.14 -8.47
N ILE A 62 6.87 8.08 -7.70
CA ILE A 62 7.91 7.63 -6.79
C ILE A 62 8.93 6.80 -7.58
N ARG A 63 10.20 7.15 -7.44
CA ARG A 63 11.28 6.57 -8.24
C ARG A 63 11.40 5.05 -8.17
N PHE A 64 10.93 4.43 -7.09
CA PHE A 64 11.02 2.98 -6.91
C PHE A 64 9.87 2.23 -7.57
N VAL A 65 8.81 2.91 -7.94
CA VAL A 65 7.57 2.32 -8.45
C VAL A 65 7.57 2.31 -9.96
N ASP A 66 7.40 1.13 -10.56
CA ASP A 66 7.33 0.98 -12.00
C ASP A 66 5.90 1.08 -12.53
N GLU A 67 4.93 0.61 -11.74
CA GLU A 67 3.54 0.59 -12.16
C GLU A 67 2.62 0.61 -10.94
N VAL A 68 1.47 1.29 -11.09
CA VAL A 68 0.39 1.26 -10.09
C VAL A 68 -0.85 0.70 -10.75
N ILE A 69 -1.46 -0.32 -10.14
CA ILE A 69 -2.66 -0.95 -10.67
C ILE A 69 -3.84 -0.83 -9.72
N ALA A 70 -5.03 -0.80 -10.31
CA ALA A 70 -6.28 -0.99 -9.59
C ALA A 70 -6.65 -2.46 -9.62
N PHE A 71 -7.45 -2.91 -8.69
CA PHE A 71 -7.98 -4.27 -8.66
C PHE A 71 -9.32 -4.27 -7.94
N GLU A 72 -10.11 -5.30 -8.20
CA GLU A 72 -11.41 -5.44 -7.57
C GLU A 72 -11.27 -5.93 -6.14
N ASP A 73 -12.01 -5.31 -5.22
CA ASP A 73 -12.05 -5.70 -3.82
C ASP A 73 -12.76 -7.05 -3.68
N ASP A 74 -12.32 -7.87 -2.74
CA ASP A 74 -13.02 -9.09 -2.37
C ASP A 74 -13.69 -8.92 -1.01
N GLU A 75 -14.49 -9.92 -0.62
CA GLU A 75 -15.22 -9.89 0.65
C GLU A 75 -14.30 -9.86 1.88
N ALA A 76 -13.13 -10.46 1.76
CA ALA A 76 -12.14 -10.50 2.84
C ALA A 76 -11.31 -9.24 2.96
N GLY A 77 -11.43 -8.30 2.01
CA GLY A 77 -10.60 -7.10 1.97
C GLY A 77 -9.16 -7.40 1.60
N SER A 78 -8.92 -8.52 0.92
CA SER A 78 -7.57 -8.94 0.51
C SER A 78 -7.23 -8.45 -0.89
N CYS A 79 -5.97 -8.59 -1.28
CA CYS A 79 -5.52 -8.26 -2.62
C CYS A 79 -5.31 -9.49 -3.52
N LYS A 80 -6.00 -10.60 -3.22
CA LYS A 80 -5.90 -11.81 -4.05
C LYS A 80 -6.19 -11.54 -5.51
N ASN A 81 -7.18 -10.70 -5.81
CA ASN A 81 -7.53 -10.36 -7.19
C ASN A 81 -6.38 -9.66 -7.91
N ALA A 82 -5.61 -8.83 -7.21
CA ALA A 82 -4.42 -8.22 -7.78
C ALA A 82 -3.35 -9.27 -8.09
N LEU A 83 -3.12 -10.22 -7.18
CA LEU A 83 -2.17 -11.30 -7.40
C LEU A 83 -2.55 -12.16 -8.60
N GLU A 84 -3.83 -12.51 -8.73
CA GLU A 84 -4.31 -13.29 -9.87
C GLU A 84 -4.10 -12.53 -11.18
N LYS A 85 -4.36 -11.22 -11.19
CA LYS A 85 -4.13 -10.36 -12.36
C LYS A 85 -2.66 -10.35 -12.75
N ILE A 86 -1.76 -10.20 -11.80
CA ILE A 86 -0.32 -10.18 -12.06
C ILE A 86 0.17 -11.52 -12.58
N LYS A 87 -0.35 -12.62 -12.06
CA LYS A 87 -0.01 -13.96 -12.55
C LYS A 87 -0.42 -14.13 -14.02
N LEU A 88 -1.58 -13.62 -14.41
CA LEU A 88 -2.05 -13.68 -15.80
C LEU A 88 -1.21 -12.81 -16.72
N ASP A 89 -0.82 -11.62 -16.25
CA ASP A 89 -0.02 -10.68 -17.04
C ASP A 89 1.46 -11.10 -17.17
N HIS A 90 1.94 -11.89 -16.20
CA HIS A 90 3.35 -12.31 -16.13
C HIS A 90 3.48 -13.82 -15.95
N PRO A 91 3.00 -14.62 -16.92
CA PRO A 91 2.92 -16.07 -16.76
C PRO A 91 4.29 -16.77 -16.69
N ASN A 92 5.34 -16.12 -17.18
CA ASN A 92 6.69 -16.69 -17.23
C ASN A 92 7.64 -16.01 -16.25
N ASP A 93 7.16 -15.10 -15.41
CA ASP A 93 7.98 -14.37 -14.46
C ASP A 93 7.80 -14.91 -13.05
N GLU A 94 8.84 -14.75 -12.24
CA GLU A 94 8.76 -15.04 -10.81
C GLU A 94 8.04 -13.89 -10.11
N ILE A 95 7.02 -14.19 -9.32
CA ILE A 95 6.24 -13.19 -8.61
C ILE A 95 6.53 -13.25 -7.11
N LEU A 96 6.92 -12.10 -6.55
CA LEU A 96 7.18 -11.94 -5.13
C LEU A 96 6.13 -10.98 -4.57
N PHE A 97 5.41 -11.42 -3.54
CA PHE A 97 4.47 -10.56 -2.82
C PHE A 97 5.11 -10.14 -1.51
N CYS A 98 5.34 -8.84 -1.34
CA CYS A 98 6.03 -8.28 -0.18
C CYS A 98 5.07 -7.63 0.77
N ASN A 99 5.20 -7.97 2.05
CA ASN A 99 4.42 -7.37 3.14
C ASN A 99 5.34 -6.64 4.09
N GLY A 100 4.90 -5.50 4.57
CA GLY A 100 5.64 -4.71 5.55
C GLY A 100 5.02 -4.78 6.93
N GLY A 101 5.66 -4.13 7.89
CA GLY A 101 5.15 -3.98 9.24
C GLY A 101 5.08 -5.28 10.03
N ASP A 102 3.94 -5.49 10.66
CA ASP A 102 3.69 -6.61 11.57
C ASP A 102 2.95 -7.79 10.92
N ARG A 103 2.75 -7.77 9.61
CA ARG A 103 2.09 -8.87 8.91
C ARG A 103 3.03 -10.06 8.81
N ASN A 104 2.45 -11.27 8.92
CA ASN A 104 3.19 -12.52 8.85
C ASN A 104 2.38 -13.60 8.16
N GLU A 105 3.01 -14.77 7.91
CA GLU A 105 2.38 -15.87 7.15
C GLU A 105 1.09 -16.43 7.75
N GLN A 106 0.77 -16.12 8.98
CA GLN A 106 -0.43 -16.63 9.65
C GLN A 106 -1.63 -15.72 9.52
N ASN A 107 -1.44 -14.48 9.05
CA ASN A 107 -2.51 -13.48 9.09
C ASN A 107 -2.89 -12.86 7.76
N ILE A 108 -2.45 -13.42 6.63
CA ILE A 108 -2.80 -12.89 5.31
C ILE A 108 -3.53 -13.93 4.45
N PRO A 109 -4.71 -13.59 3.94
CA PRO A 109 -5.47 -14.49 3.06
C PRO A 109 -4.83 -14.67 1.68
N GLU A 110 -3.97 -13.76 1.25
CA GLU A 110 -3.29 -13.80 -0.05
C GLU A 110 -2.42 -15.04 -0.22
N MET A 111 -2.00 -15.67 0.86
CA MET A 111 -1.19 -16.89 0.80
C MET A 111 -1.92 -18.08 0.17
N GLU A 112 -3.23 -17.99 -0.02
CA GLU A 112 -3.99 -19.00 -0.76
C GLU A 112 -3.65 -19.01 -2.26
N VAL A 113 -3.09 -17.91 -2.77
CA VAL A 113 -2.69 -17.81 -4.18
C VAL A 113 -1.39 -18.59 -4.39
N LYS A 114 -1.44 -19.59 -5.26
CA LYS A 114 -0.28 -20.45 -5.54
C LYS A 114 0.64 -19.83 -6.59
N GLY A 115 1.92 -20.21 -6.55
CA GLY A 115 2.90 -19.76 -7.52
C GLY A 115 3.48 -18.38 -7.23
N VAL A 116 3.36 -17.92 -5.99
CA VAL A 116 3.86 -16.63 -5.53
C VAL A 116 4.76 -16.85 -4.33
N SER A 117 5.90 -16.16 -4.30
CA SER A 117 6.79 -16.14 -3.13
C SER A 117 6.35 -15.02 -2.19
N PHE A 118 6.19 -15.33 -0.92
CA PHE A 118 5.73 -14.37 0.09
C PHE A 118 6.90 -13.93 0.96
N HIS A 119 7.04 -12.61 1.14
CA HIS A 119 8.11 -12.01 1.94
C HIS A 119 7.51 -11.05 2.96
N PHE A 120 8.00 -11.10 4.19
CA PHE A 120 7.45 -10.35 5.32
C PHE A 120 8.51 -9.45 5.94
N GLY A 121 8.07 -8.41 6.64
CA GLY A 121 8.97 -7.46 7.29
C GLY A 121 9.76 -6.60 6.33
N VAL A 122 9.29 -6.45 5.10
CA VAL A 122 9.95 -5.63 4.09
C VAL A 122 9.84 -4.15 4.49
N GLY A 123 10.96 -3.43 4.48
CA GLY A 123 11.03 -2.06 4.94
C GLY A 123 11.25 -1.93 6.45
N GLY A 124 11.45 -3.05 7.14
CA GLY A 124 11.64 -3.14 8.59
C GLY A 124 10.40 -3.64 9.31
N LYS A 125 10.61 -4.27 10.46
CA LYS A 125 9.51 -4.81 11.29
C LYS A 125 8.87 -3.73 12.14
N ASP A 126 9.61 -2.68 12.48
CA ASP A 126 9.10 -1.57 13.28
C ASP A 126 8.45 -0.53 12.39
N LYS A 127 7.26 -0.08 12.78
CA LYS A 127 6.58 1.00 12.08
C LYS A 127 7.34 2.31 12.33
N LYS A 128 7.85 2.89 11.25
CA LYS A 128 8.49 4.22 11.30
C LYS A 128 7.46 5.33 11.41
N ASN A 129 6.25 5.07 10.90
CA ASN A 129 5.15 6.01 10.95
C ASN A 129 3.85 5.26 10.63
N SER A 130 2.72 5.95 10.72
CA SER A 130 1.45 5.38 10.28
C SER A 130 0.54 6.48 9.73
N SER A 131 -0.25 6.12 8.72
CA SER A 131 -1.23 7.03 8.14
C SER A 131 -2.27 7.47 9.19
N SER A 132 -2.74 6.54 10.01
CA SER A 132 -3.72 6.83 11.05
C SER A 132 -3.18 7.81 12.08
N TRP A 133 -1.92 7.65 12.48
CA TRP A 133 -1.28 8.55 13.42
C TRP A 133 -1.13 9.96 12.83
N ILE A 134 -0.68 10.05 11.56
CA ILE A 134 -0.54 11.32 10.85
C ILE A 134 -1.88 12.04 10.77
N LEU A 135 -2.94 11.35 10.34
CA LEU A 135 -4.27 11.93 10.22
C LEU A 135 -4.81 12.40 11.57
N LYS A 136 -4.60 11.61 12.63
CA LYS A 136 -5.04 11.97 13.98
C LYS A 136 -4.36 13.24 14.47
N ASN A 137 -3.07 13.41 14.19
CA ASN A 137 -2.33 14.58 14.62
C ASN A 137 -2.54 15.80 13.74
N PHE A 138 -3.15 15.63 12.59
CA PHE A 138 -3.49 16.71 11.68
C PHE A 138 -4.85 17.34 11.99
N GLU A 139 -5.72 16.67 12.74
CA GLU A 139 -7.04 17.20 13.09
C GLU A 139 -6.94 18.49 13.91
N TYR A 140 -7.78 19.47 13.57
CA TYR A 140 -7.86 20.71 14.34
C TYR A 140 -8.62 20.42 15.64
N PRO A 141 -7.99 20.67 16.78
CA PRO A 141 -8.62 20.34 18.08
C PRO A 141 -9.79 21.27 18.44
N SER A 142 -9.87 22.49 17.85
CA SER A 142 -10.93 23.46 18.15
C SER A 142 -10.97 24.56 17.10
N GLU A 143 -12.08 25.32 17.05
CA GLU A 143 -12.21 26.52 16.22
C GLU A 143 -11.14 27.55 16.53
N LYS A 144 -10.78 27.67 17.80
CA LYS A 144 -9.76 28.60 18.25
C LYS A 144 -8.40 28.31 17.63
N SER A 145 -8.05 27.03 17.49
CA SER A 145 -6.82 26.61 16.81
C SER A 145 -6.88 26.89 15.32
N CYS A 146 -8.04 26.72 14.69
CA CYS A 146 -8.22 27.03 13.29
C CYS A 146 -8.00 28.52 13.00
N LEU A 147 -8.47 29.38 13.86
CA LEU A 147 -8.30 30.84 13.72
C LEU A 147 -6.82 31.24 13.75
N LEU A 148 -6.01 30.57 14.56
CA LEU A 148 -4.57 30.82 14.61
C LEU A 148 -3.86 30.48 13.29
N TYR A 149 -4.30 29.43 12.63
CA TYR A 149 -3.70 29.02 11.36
C TYR A 149 -4.16 29.87 10.17
N THR A 150 -5.36 30.44 10.24
CA THR A 150 -5.87 31.27 9.16
C THR A 150 -5.32 32.69 9.15
N SER A 151 -4.59 33.08 10.17
CA SER A 151 -3.99 34.41 10.27
C SER A 151 -2.72 34.55 9.44
N ASP A 152 -2.22 33.49 8.89
CA ASP A 152 -1.06 33.53 8.00
C ASP A 152 -1.44 34.02 6.57
#